data_5d5d6381ae732a62fdc2667dfb3c8134
#
_entry.id   5d5d6381ae732a62fdc2667dfb3c8134
#
_cell.length_a   1.000
_cell.length_b   1.000
_cell.length_c   1.000
_cell.angle_alpha   90.00
_cell.angle_beta   90.00
_cell.angle_gamma   90.00
#
_symmetry.space_group_name_H-M   'P 1'
#
loop_
_entity.id
_entity.type
_entity.pdbx_description
1 polymer ?
#
loop_
_entity_poly.entity_id
_entity_poly.type
_entity_poly.pdbx_seq_one_letter_code
_entity_poly.pdbx_strand_id
1 'polypeptide(L)'
;MGHSSYFMQVDGKTILVDPVLSGAASPISFTTKSFSGSDIYTTDDIPEIDFLFLTHDHWDHLDHSTIKKLKPKIKTIITGLGTGAHLERWGFNKEMIIEKDWKENASLRDGFSVTITPARHFSGRGFIRNRALWASFVLQTPTLKIYIGGDSGYDDHFTVIGNAHRPFDLAILECGQYDKSWKYIHMMPEEVVQAAQELGAKNLLAVHWGKFALGNHAWDDPAERVYKAAQDKNTTLLTPMIGEKVNINDDSQLFSPWWKPVN
;
A
#
# COMPACT_ATOMS: atom_id res chain seq x y z
N MET A 1 -5.84 7.22 -4.62
CA MET A 1 -7.19 6.92 -4.11
C MET A 1 -7.32 7.23 -2.62
N GLY A 2 -6.20 7.61 -2.00
CA GLY A 2 -6.08 7.97 -0.60
C GLY A 2 -5.85 6.77 0.31
N HIS A 3 -5.28 7.01 1.51
CA HIS A 3 -4.80 6.00 2.43
C HIS A 3 -3.83 5.03 1.74
N SER A 4 -3.97 3.73 1.93
CA SER A 4 -3.15 2.70 1.26
C SER A 4 -3.75 2.16 -0.04
N SER A 5 -4.84 2.79 -0.54
CA SER A 5 -5.49 2.35 -1.77
C SER A 5 -4.89 3.07 -2.98
N TYR A 6 -4.31 2.33 -3.91
CA TYR A 6 -3.79 2.88 -5.15
C TYR A 6 -3.94 1.93 -6.33
N PHE A 7 -4.04 2.53 -7.51
CA PHE A 7 -4.19 1.84 -8.79
C PHE A 7 -2.99 2.15 -9.68
N MET A 8 -2.44 1.14 -10.30
CA MET A 8 -1.30 1.25 -11.22
C MET A 8 -1.62 0.62 -12.57
N GLN A 9 -1.09 1.21 -13.63
CA GLN A 9 -1.02 0.61 -14.96
C GLN A 9 0.45 0.48 -15.35
N VAL A 10 0.92 -0.74 -15.54
CA VAL A 10 2.32 -1.05 -15.79
C VAL A 10 2.40 -2.20 -16.78
N ASP A 11 3.24 -2.07 -17.82
CA ASP A 11 3.46 -3.11 -18.84
C ASP A 11 2.14 -3.75 -19.37
N GLY A 12 1.11 -2.92 -19.58
CA GLY A 12 -0.20 -3.34 -20.09
C GLY A 12 -1.09 -4.07 -19.07
N LYS A 13 -0.70 -4.13 -17.79
CA LYS A 13 -1.49 -4.70 -16.70
C LYS A 13 -2.04 -3.66 -15.75
N THR A 14 -3.19 -3.96 -15.21
CA THR A 14 -3.87 -3.17 -14.18
C THR A 14 -3.68 -3.83 -12.82
N ILE A 15 -3.19 -3.05 -11.87
CA ILE A 15 -2.85 -3.48 -10.53
C ILE A 15 -3.59 -2.60 -9.53
N LEU A 16 -4.26 -3.22 -8.56
CA LEU A 16 -4.93 -2.52 -7.47
C LEU A 16 -4.36 -3.03 -6.14
N VAL A 17 -4.13 -2.13 -5.19
CA VAL A 17 -3.58 -2.47 -3.88
C VAL A 17 -4.51 -1.95 -2.79
N ASP A 18 -4.81 -2.80 -1.83
CA ASP A 18 -5.55 -2.53 -0.59
C ASP A 18 -6.75 -1.57 -0.76
N PRO A 19 -7.72 -1.87 -1.66
CA PRO A 19 -8.79 -0.93 -1.95
C PRO A 19 -9.81 -0.83 -0.81
N VAL A 20 -10.01 0.39 -0.31
CA VAL A 20 -11.03 0.75 0.68
C VAL A 20 -11.88 1.88 0.12
N LEU A 21 -13.01 1.53 -0.49
CA LEU A 21 -13.92 2.42 -1.21
C LEU A 21 -15.34 2.42 -0.61
N SER A 22 -15.51 1.87 0.59
CA SER A 22 -16.79 1.84 1.30
C SER A 22 -17.06 3.09 2.15
N GLY A 23 -16.10 4.02 2.20
CA GLY A 23 -16.20 5.26 2.98
C GLY A 23 -15.85 5.12 4.47
N ALA A 24 -15.45 3.93 4.93
CA ALA A 24 -15.04 3.70 6.32
C ALA A 24 -13.96 2.62 6.43
N ALA A 25 -12.98 2.84 7.29
CA ALA A 25 -11.91 1.90 7.63
C ALA A 25 -12.27 1.08 8.89
N SER A 26 -13.49 0.57 8.97
CA SER A 26 -14.02 -0.10 10.16
C SER A 26 -15.15 -1.06 9.77
N PRO A 27 -15.38 -2.14 10.57
CA PRO A 27 -16.55 -3.01 10.39
C PRO A 27 -17.89 -2.27 10.63
N ILE A 28 -17.84 -1.12 11.29
CA ILE A 28 -19.00 -0.32 11.63
C ILE A 28 -18.96 0.96 10.79
N SER A 29 -19.82 1.07 9.79
CA SER A 29 -19.79 2.08 8.72
C SER A 29 -19.89 3.55 9.19
N PHE A 30 -20.32 3.80 10.42
CA PHE A 30 -20.39 5.16 10.97
C PHE A 30 -19.16 5.55 11.81
N THR A 31 -18.21 4.62 12.02
CA THR A 31 -16.94 4.88 12.69
C THR A 31 -15.80 4.95 11.67
N THR A 32 -14.71 5.63 12.00
CA THR A 32 -13.51 5.78 11.14
C THR A 32 -13.88 6.13 9.70
N LYS A 33 -14.72 7.14 9.54
CA LYS A 33 -15.13 7.62 8.21
C LYS A 33 -13.99 8.32 7.51
N SER A 34 -14.03 8.27 6.16
CA SER A 34 -13.17 9.07 5.31
C SER A 34 -13.37 10.56 5.55
N PHE A 35 -12.30 11.33 5.41
CA PHE A 35 -12.38 12.80 5.44
C PHE A 35 -13.27 13.31 4.31
N SER A 36 -13.97 14.41 4.56
CA SER A 36 -14.77 15.07 3.52
C SER A 36 -13.90 15.41 2.31
N GLY A 37 -14.35 15.01 1.11
CA GLY A 37 -13.63 15.25 -0.15
C GLY A 37 -12.52 14.23 -0.48
N SER A 38 -12.21 13.28 0.39
CA SER A 38 -11.19 12.24 0.11
C SER A 38 -11.76 10.94 -0.47
N ASP A 39 -13.08 10.73 -0.38
CA ASP A 39 -13.77 9.51 -0.84
C ASP A 39 -14.49 9.76 -2.17
N ILE A 40 -13.71 10.11 -3.20
CA ILE A 40 -14.24 10.52 -4.52
C ILE A 40 -14.34 9.35 -5.51
N TYR A 41 -13.71 8.21 -5.21
CA TYR A 41 -13.75 7.01 -6.06
C TYR A 41 -14.67 5.95 -5.49
N THR A 42 -15.39 5.29 -6.40
CA THR A 42 -16.24 4.15 -6.12
C THR A 42 -15.72 2.89 -6.82
N THR A 43 -16.33 1.75 -6.55
CA THR A 43 -16.00 0.51 -7.25
C THR A 43 -16.35 0.54 -8.75
N ASP A 44 -17.23 1.46 -9.17
CA ASP A 44 -17.63 1.59 -10.58
C ASP A 44 -16.54 2.28 -11.41
N ASP A 45 -15.74 3.15 -10.77
CA ASP A 45 -14.62 3.84 -11.40
C ASP A 45 -13.41 2.92 -11.65
N ILE A 46 -13.37 1.75 -11.02
CA ILE A 46 -12.27 0.79 -11.16
C ILE A 46 -12.50 -0.08 -12.39
N PRO A 47 -11.55 -0.13 -13.34
CA PRO A 47 -11.62 -1.03 -14.50
C PRO A 47 -11.36 -2.49 -14.10
N GLU A 48 -11.23 -3.40 -15.10
CA GLU A 48 -10.74 -4.76 -14.89
C GLU A 48 -9.37 -4.76 -14.18
N ILE A 49 -9.18 -5.68 -13.25
CA ILE A 49 -8.00 -5.78 -12.39
C ILE A 49 -7.28 -7.09 -12.74
N ASP A 50 -6.08 -6.99 -13.33
CA ASP A 50 -5.25 -8.14 -13.60
C ASP A 50 -4.69 -8.72 -12.29
N PHE A 51 -4.19 -7.85 -11.40
CA PHE A 51 -3.61 -8.23 -10.12
C PHE A 51 -4.13 -7.35 -8.98
N LEU A 52 -4.79 -7.98 -8.01
CA LEU A 52 -5.15 -7.35 -6.73
C LEU A 52 -4.14 -7.78 -5.67
N PHE A 53 -3.43 -6.84 -5.07
CA PHE A 53 -2.55 -7.08 -3.93
C PHE A 53 -3.27 -6.73 -2.63
N LEU A 54 -3.19 -7.64 -1.66
CA LEU A 54 -3.71 -7.45 -0.31
C LEU A 54 -2.56 -7.68 0.68
N THR A 55 -2.14 -6.62 1.36
CA THR A 55 -0.96 -6.66 2.23
C THR A 55 -1.24 -7.40 3.54
N HIS A 56 -2.39 -7.17 4.12
CA HIS A 56 -2.85 -7.84 5.35
C HIS A 56 -4.37 -7.66 5.53
N ASP A 57 -4.91 -8.21 6.60
CA ASP A 57 -6.35 -8.34 6.79
C ASP A 57 -7.01 -7.23 7.63
N HIS A 58 -6.32 -6.12 7.98
CA HIS A 58 -6.96 -5.00 8.68
C HIS A 58 -8.07 -4.36 7.87
N TRP A 59 -8.99 -3.69 8.57
CA TRP A 59 -10.21 -3.14 7.97
C TRP A 59 -9.95 -2.01 6.97
N ASP A 60 -8.86 -1.29 7.13
CA ASP A 60 -8.39 -0.21 6.28
C ASP A 60 -7.50 -0.67 5.10
N HIS A 61 -7.33 -1.99 4.91
CA HIS A 61 -6.64 -2.62 3.78
C HIS A 61 -7.50 -3.67 3.08
N LEU A 62 -8.24 -4.48 3.83
CA LEU A 62 -9.12 -5.51 3.31
C LEU A 62 -10.58 -5.15 3.59
N ASP A 63 -11.14 -4.26 2.78
CA ASP A 63 -12.54 -3.84 2.89
C ASP A 63 -13.48 -4.84 2.23
N HIS A 64 -14.24 -5.58 3.03
CA HIS A 64 -15.19 -6.59 2.57
C HIS A 64 -16.17 -6.05 1.52
N SER A 65 -16.73 -4.86 1.75
CA SER A 65 -17.73 -4.27 0.86
C SER A 65 -17.12 -3.94 -0.51
N THR A 66 -15.95 -3.32 -0.52
CA THR A 66 -15.22 -2.99 -1.75
C THR A 66 -14.81 -4.26 -2.51
N ILE A 67 -14.14 -5.20 -1.82
CA ILE A 67 -13.65 -6.44 -2.44
C ILE A 67 -14.78 -7.26 -3.03
N LYS A 68 -15.92 -7.34 -2.33
CA LYS A 68 -17.08 -8.07 -2.82
C LYS A 68 -17.69 -7.46 -4.08
N LYS A 69 -17.77 -6.14 -4.15
CA LYS A 69 -18.26 -5.41 -5.33
C LYS A 69 -17.30 -5.51 -6.52
N LEU A 70 -15.98 -5.49 -6.24
CA LEU A 70 -14.96 -5.62 -7.27
C LEU A 70 -14.76 -7.07 -7.78
N LYS A 71 -15.31 -8.06 -7.11
CA LYS A 71 -15.13 -9.49 -7.45
C LYS A 71 -15.26 -9.80 -8.96
N PRO A 72 -16.28 -9.31 -9.69
CA PRO A 72 -16.42 -9.59 -11.12
C PRO A 72 -15.28 -9.03 -12.00
N LYS A 73 -14.53 -8.04 -11.49
CA LYS A 73 -13.46 -7.34 -12.20
C LYS A 73 -12.07 -7.89 -11.90
N ILE A 74 -11.91 -8.79 -10.90
CA ILE A 74 -10.62 -9.27 -10.40
C ILE A 74 -10.26 -10.60 -11.09
N LYS A 75 -9.05 -10.69 -11.66
CA LYS A 75 -8.53 -11.92 -12.28
C LYS A 75 -7.65 -12.73 -11.33
N THR A 76 -6.76 -12.09 -10.61
CA THR A 76 -5.82 -12.77 -9.69
C THR A 76 -5.62 -11.93 -8.43
N ILE A 77 -5.59 -12.58 -7.28
CA ILE A 77 -5.34 -11.96 -5.97
C ILE A 77 -4.02 -12.48 -5.42
N ILE A 78 -3.16 -11.60 -4.93
CA ILE A 78 -1.88 -11.92 -4.32
C ILE A 78 -1.90 -11.46 -2.87
N THR A 79 -1.56 -12.34 -1.94
CA THR A 79 -1.59 -12.01 -0.51
C THR A 79 -0.68 -12.92 0.32
N GLY A 80 -0.46 -12.57 1.58
CA GLY A 80 0.18 -13.43 2.57
C GLY A 80 -0.74 -14.56 3.03
N LEU A 81 -0.14 -15.63 3.59
CA LEU A 81 -0.87 -16.81 4.10
C LEU A 81 -1.99 -16.44 5.08
N GLY A 82 -3.13 -17.09 4.95
CA GLY A 82 -4.30 -16.98 5.83
C GLY A 82 -5.31 -15.91 5.42
N THR A 83 -4.93 -14.90 4.63
CA THR A 83 -5.85 -13.88 4.12
C THR A 83 -6.85 -14.46 3.13
N GLY A 84 -6.45 -15.46 2.34
CA GLY A 84 -7.33 -16.16 1.39
C GLY A 84 -8.54 -16.82 2.02
N ALA A 85 -8.44 -17.23 3.28
CA ALA A 85 -9.57 -17.79 4.02
C ALA A 85 -10.76 -16.79 4.15
N HIS A 86 -10.47 -15.47 4.27
CA HIS A 86 -11.51 -14.44 4.21
C HIS A 86 -12.14 -14.38 2.82
N LEU A 87 -11.32 -14.40 1.78
CA LEU A 87 -11.75 -14.31 0.38
C LEU A 87 -12.61 -15.53 -0.03
N GLU A 88 -12.16 -16.74 0.32
CA GLU A 88 -12.92 -17.98 0.07
C GLU A 88 -14.29 -17.93 0.78
N ARG A 89 -14.32 -17.48 2.05
CA ARG A 89 -15.58 -17.27 2.79
C ARG A 89 -16.50 -16.24 2.12
N TRP A 90 -15.94 -15.26 1.41
CA TRP A 90 -16.70 -14.27 0.63
C TRP A 90 -17.03 -14.75 -0.78
N GLY A 91 -16.74 -16.01 -1.08
CA GLY A 91 -17.11 -16.72 -2.31
C GLY A 91 -16.14 -16.55 -3.47
N PHE A 92 -14.89 -16.14 -3.23
CA PHE A 92 -13.85 -16.18 -4.27
C PHE A 92 -13.37 -17.61 -4.51
N ASN A 93 -13.06 -17.93 -5.76
CA ASN A 93 -12.48 -19.23 -6.12
C ASN A 93 -11.01 -19.26 -5.66
N LYS A 94 -10.62 -20.38 -5.05
CA LYS A 94 -9.25 -20.57 -4.55
C LYS A 94 -8.19 -20.43 -5.65
N GLU A 95 -8.51 -20.83 -6.88
CA GLU A 95 -7.61 -20.73 -8.04
C GLU A 95 -7.26 -19.29 -8.44
N MET A 96 -8.08 -18.30 -8.01
CA MET A 96 -7.79 -16.87 -8.21
C MET A 96 -6.83 -16.34 -7.16
N ILE A 97 -6.53 -17.07 -6.08
CA ILE A 97 -5.83 -16.60 -4.90
C ILE A 97 -4.45 -17.24 -4.86
N ILE A 98 -3.42 -16.40 -4.93
CA ILE A 98 -2.03 -16.78 -4.72
C ILE A 98 -1.66 -16.36 -3.31
N GLU A 99 -1.62 -17.32 -2.40
CA GLU A 99 -1.12 -17.14 -1.03
C GLU A 99 0.29 -17.70 -0.90
N LYS A 100 1.17 -16.94 -0.28
CA LYS A 100 2.56 -17.31 -0.08
C LYS A 100 3.07 -16.87 1.30
N ASP A 101 4.07 -17.57 1.79
CA ASP A 101 4.83 -17.19 2.96
C ASP A 101 5.92 -16.16 2.62
N TRP A 102 6.49 -15.51 3.61
CA TRP A 102 7.64 -14.64 3.44
C TRP A 102 8.79 -15.37 2.75
N LYS A 103 9.47 -14.66 1.83
CA LYS A 103 10.57 -15.13 0.98
C LYS A 103 10.15 -16.11 -0.12
N GLU A 104 8.89 -16.47 -0.21
CA GLU A 104 8.39 -17.27 -1.32
C GLU A 104 8.11 -16.38 -2.55
N ASN A 105 8.25 -17.00 -3.72
CA ASN A 105 8.03 -16.37 -5.02
C ASN A 105 6.83 -16.97 -5.71
N ALA A 106 6.17 -16.17 -6.54
CA ALA A 106 5.17 -16.62 -7.48
C ALA A 106 5.41 -15.98 -8.85
N SER A 107 5.39 -16.83 -9.90
CA SER A 107 5.33 -16.34 -11.28
C SER A 107 3.90 -15.94 -11.58
N LEU A 108 3.74 -14.75 -12.13
CA LEU A 108 2.47 -14.22 -12.61
C LEU A 108 2.46 -14.27 -14.14
N ARG A 109 1.33 -13.89 -14.75
CA ARG A 109 1.21 -13.88 -16.21
C ARG A 109 2.09 -12.80 -16.85
N ASP A 110 2.44 -13.01 -18.12
CA ASP A 110 3.04 -12.02 -19.02
C ASP A 110 4.38 -11.43 -18.50
N GLY A 111 5.22 -12.28 -17.90
CA GLY A 111 6.55 -11.89 -17.43
C GLY A 111 6.59 -11.18 -16.08
N PHE A 112 5.46 -11.08 -15.40
CA PHE A 112 5.42 -10.59 -14.03
C PHE A 112 5.80 -11.69 -13.04
N SER A 113 6.41 -11.29 -11.93
CA SER A 113 6.63 -12.14 -10.77
C SER A 113 6.58 -11.33 -9.48
N VAL A 114 6.31 -12.01 -8.38
CA VAL A 114 6.25 -11.38 -7.06
C VAL A 114 7.02 -12.23 -6.05
N THR A 115 7.78 -11.56 -5.18
CA THR A 115 8.31 -12.15 -3.96
C THR A 115 7.56 -11.55 -2.78
N ILE A 116 7.02 -12.40 -1.93
CA ILE A 116 6.42 -11.96 -0.66
C ILE A 116 7.56 -11.69 0.32
N THR A 117 7.55 -10.50 0.93
CA THR A 117 8.61 -10.09 1.84
C THR A 117 8.04 -9.73 3.22
N PRO A 118 8.86 -9.82 4.28
CA PRO A 118 8.39 -9.49 5.62
C PRO A 118 8.07 -8.00 5.77
N ALA A 119 7.11 -7.71 6.63
CA ALA A 119 6.85 -6.41 7.20
C ALA A 119 6.82 -6.54 8.73
N ARG A 120 6.90 -5.45 9.45
CA ARG A 120 6.83 -5.42 10.91
C ARG A 120 5.50 -4.86 11.36
N HIS A 121 4.49 -5.74 11.41
CA HIS A 121 3.11 -5.35 11.72
C HIS A 121 2.39 -6.48 12.46
N PHE A 122 1.09 -6.59 12.33
CA PHE A 122 0.27 -7.68 12.84
C PHE A 122 -0.99 -7.82 11.95
N SER A 123 -1.76 -8.87 12.16
CA SER A 123 -3.03 -9.08 11.48
C SER A 123 -4.18 -9.28 12.45
N GLY A 124 -5.41 -9.02 12.02
CA GLY A 124 -6.61 -9.29 12.79
C GLY A 124 -7.81 -8.47 12.42
N ARG A 125 -8.95 -9.15 12.30
CA ARG A 125 -10.28 -8.57 12.05
C ARG A 125 -11.26 -8.77 13.21
N GLY A 126 -10.77 -9.20 14.38
CA GLY A 126 -11.60 -9.51 15.53
C GLY A 126 -10.78 -9.70 16.80
N PHE A 127 -11.32 -10.47 17.75
CA PHE A 127 -10.67 -10.68 19.05
C PHE A 127 -9.39 -11.53 18.98
N ILE A 128 -9.22 -12.35 17.95
CA ILE A 128 -8.04 -13.20 17.77
C ILE A 128 -7.19 -12.60 16.68
N ARG A 129 -5.95 -12.23 17.03
CA ARG A 129 -4.95 -11.64 16.14
C ARG A 129 -4.01 -12.69 15.55
N ASN A 130 -3.25 -12.29 14.52
CA ASN A 130 -2.15 -13.04 13.92
C ASN A 130 -2.55 -14.42 13.36
N ARG A 131 -3.72 -14.51 12.73
CA ARG A 131 -4.18 -15.69 12.00
C ARG A 131 -3.98 -15.61 10.49
N ALA A 132 -3.62 -14.44 9.99
CA ALA A 132 -3.17 -14.20 8.65
C ALA A 132 -1.78 -13.56 8.71
N LEU A 133 -0.99 -13.77 7.69
CA LEU A 133 0.31 -13.14 7.53
C LEU A 133 0.13 -11.72 6.99
N TRP A 134 0.88 -10.76 7.51
CA TRP A 134 1.07 -9.43 6.96
C TRP A 134 2.33 -9.42 6.11
N ALA A 135 2.30 -8.73 4.99
CA ALA A 135 3.35 -8.83 4.00
C ALA A 135 3.59 -7.52 3.25
N SER A 136 4.80 -7.36 2.79
CA SER A 136 5.19 -6.49 1.71
C SER A 136 5.49 -7.32 0.46
N PHE A 137 5.65 -6.67 -0.70
CA PHE A 137 5.87 -7.38 -1.95
C PHE A 137 6.96 -6.72 -2.78
N VAL A 138 7.85 -7.53 -3.34
CA VAL A 138 8.73 -7.14 -4.44
C VAL A 138 8.06 -7.58 -5.74
N LEU A 139 7.48 -6.64 -6.45
CA LEU A 139 6.86 -6.87 -7.74
C LEU A 139 7.89 -6.59 -8.84
N GLN A 140 8.26 -7.63 -9.60
CA GLN A 140 9.02 -7.51 -10.82
C GLN A 140 8.06 -7.54 -12.00
N THR A 141 8.07 -6.49 -12.79
CA THR A 141 7.39 -6.41 -14.08
C THR A 141 8.40 -6.57 -15.21
N PRO A 142 8.01 -6.71 -16.47
CA PRO A 142 8.95 -6.71 -17.59
C PRO A 142 9.93 -5.53 -17.62
N THR A 143 9.49 -4.33 -17.20
CA THR A 143 10.30 -3.11 -17.29
C THR A 143 10.66 -2.48 -15.95
N LEU A 144 9.93 -2.76 -14.86
CA LEU A 144 10.07 -2.09 -13.59
C LEU A 144 10.17 -3.07 -12.41
N LYS A 145 10.82 -2.61 -11.34
CA LYS A 145 10.80 -3.26 -10.04
C LYS A 145 10.18 -2.33 -8.99
N ILE A 146 9.09 -2.78 -8.39
CA ILE A 146 8.28 -1.99 -7.46
C ILE A 146 8.24 -2.67 -6.10
N TYR A 147 8.50 -1.92 -5.04
CA TYR A 147 8.27 -2.36 -3.68
C TYR A 147 6.92 -1.85 -3.17
N ILE A 148 6.04 -2.77 -2.80
CA ILE A 148 4.73 -2.52 -2.19
C ILE A 148 4.88 -2.82 -0.71
N GLY A 149 4.96 -1.77 0.13
CA GLY A 149 5.35 -1.91 1.54
C GLY A 149 4.27 -2.51 2.45
N GLY A 150 3.01 -2.14 2.24
CA GLY A 150 1.96 -2.36 3.25
C GLY A 150 2.26 -1.56 4.52
N ASP A 151 1.66 -1.97 5.65
CA ASP A 151 1.94 -1.37 6.95
C ASP A 151 3.13 -2.04 7.62
N SER A 152 4.03 -1.23 8.16
CA SER A 152 5.24 -1.72 8.80
C SER A 152 5.87 -0.69 9.74
N GLY A 153 6.25 -1.09 10.93
CA GLY A 153 7.26 -0.36 11.69
C GLY A 153 8.64 -0.49 11.04
N TYR A 154 9.52 0.46 11.33
CA TYR A 154 10.90 0.43 10.86
C TYR A 154 11.70 -0.71 11.54
N ASP A 155 12.48 -1.45 10.74
CA ASP A 155 13.42 -2.47 11.19
C ASP A 155 14.43 -2.82 10.07
N ASP A 156 15.41 -3.67 10.38
CA ASP A 156 16.47 -4.13 9.48
C ASP A 156 15.98 -4.85 8.21
N HIS A 157 14.70 -5.26 8.19
CA HIS A 157 14.14 -5.95 7.02
C HIS A 157 14.22 -5.11 5.74
N PHE A 158 14.13 -3.77 5.81
CA PHE A 158 14.30 -2.90 4.65
C PHE A 158 15.70 -3.02 4.04
N THR A 159 16.74 -3.00 4.87
CA THR A 159 18.12 -3.23 4.45
C THR A 159 18.31 -4.63 3.86
N VAL A 160 17.73 -5.66 4.49
CA VAL A 160 17.81 -7.05 4.01
C VAL A 160 17.14 -7.21 2.64
N ILE A 161 15.94 -6.65 2.48
CA ILE A 161 15.20 -6.67 1.21
C ILE A 161 15.96 -5.86 0.14
N GLY A 162 16.45 -4.68 0.50
CA GLY A 162 17.26 -3.86 -0.39
C GLY A 162 18.49 -4.60 -0.90
N ASN A 163 19.26 -5.24 -0.02
CA ASN A 163 20.45 -6.00 -0.41
C ASN A 163 20.12 -7.18 -1.33
N ALA A 164 18.96 -7.81 -1.19
CA ALA A 164 18.55 -8.94 -1.99
C ALA A 164 17.96 -8.56 -3.36
N HIS A 165 17.29 -7.39 -3.45
CA HIS A 165 16.43 -7.07 -4.59
C HIS A 165 16.71 -5.74 -5.29
N ARG A 166 17.48 -4.79 -4.68
CA ARG A 166 17.74 -3.47 -5.30
C ARG A 166 18.41 -3.56 -6.68
N PRO A 167 18.29 -2.54 -7.54
CA PRO A 167 17.55 -1.29 -7.31
C PRO A 167 16.04 -1.46 -7.49
N PHE A 168 15.27 -0.57 -6.83
CA PHE A 168 13.85 -0.42 -7.08
C PHE A 168 13.58 0.88 -7.85
N ASP A 169 12.70 0.82 -8.84
CA ASP A 169 12.25 2.02 -9.56
C ASP A 169 11.27 2.84 -8.71
N LEU A 170 10.48 2.17 -7.87
CA LEU A 170 9.51 2.77 -6.98
C LEU A 170 9.40 1.99 -5.68
N ALA A 171 9.48 2.67 -4.54
CA ALA A 171 9.02 2.16 -3.25
C ALA A 171 7.73 2.88 -2.85
N ILE A 172 6.70 2.11 -2.49
CA ILE A 172 5.43 2.62 -1.98
C ILE A 172 5.38 2.25 -0.51
N LEU A 173 5.51 3.24 0.37
CA LEU A 173 5.67 3.04 1.82
C LEU A 173 4.61 3.81 2.59
N GLU A 174 4.13 3.23 3.67
CA GLU A 174 3.26 3.91 4.61
C GLU A 174 4.01 5.03 5.35
N CYS A 175 3.33 6.14 5.65
CA CYS A 175 3.93 7.25 6.39
C CYS A 175 2.98 7.86 7.41
N GLY A 176 1.75 7.38 7.49
CA GLY A 176 0.72 7.90 8.36
C GLY A 176 0.31 6.92 9.47
N GLN A 177 -0.63 7.38 10.32
CA GLN A 177 -1.22 6.56 11.37
C GLN A 177 -0.20 6.09 12.43
N TYR A 178 0.89 6.82 12.59
CA TYR A 178 1.92 6.55 13.57
C TYR A 178 1.58 7.13 14.95
N ASP A 179 2.18 6.54 15.97
CA ASP A 179 2.24 7.05 17.33
C ASP A 179 3.53 6.53 17.99
N LYS A 180 4.07 7.27 18.96
CA LYS A 180 5.26 6.82 19.72
C LYS A 180 5.08 5.45 20.37
N SER A 181 3.83 5.12 20.74
CA SER A 181 3.47 3.81 21.29
C SER A 181 3.41 2.72 20.23
N TRP A 182 3.32 3.09 18.93
CA TRP A 182 3.14 2.20 17.80
C TRP A 182 4.36 2.10 16.89
N LYS A 183 5.49 2.63 17.30
CA LYS A 183 6.75 2.67 16.53
C LYS A 183 7.21 1.32 15.96
N TYR A 184 6.70 0.22 16.49
CA TYR A 184 7.02 -1.14 16.02
C TYR A 184 6.07 -1.66 14.94
N ILE A 185 4.97 -0.97 14.68
CA ILE A 185 3.95 -1.39 13.71
C ILE A 185 3.65 -0.33 12.66
N HIS A 186 4.08 0.93 12.87
CA HIS A 186 4.03 2.03 11.91
C HIS A 186 5.33 2.84 11.99
N MET A 187 5.87 3.18 10.82
CA MET A 187 7.07 4.02 10.72
C MET A 187 6.78 5.46 11.12
N MET A 188 7.74 6.08 11.79
CA MET A 188 7.77 7.55 11.86
C MET A 188 8.12 8.10 10.47
N PRO A 189 7.60 9.29 10.09
CA PRO A 189 7.80 9.83 8.73
C PRO A 189 9.26 9.93 8.28
N GLU A 190 10.20 10.20 9.18
CA GLU A 190 11.64 10.25 8.88
C GLU A 190 12.22 8.87 8.59
N GLU A 191 11.68 7.81 9.24
CA GLU A 191 12.06 6.42 9.01
C GLU A 191 11.61 5.92 7.64
N VAL A 192 10.52 6.47 7.09
CA VAL A 192 10.02 6.13 5.74
C VAL A 192 11.06 6.48 4.67
N VAL A 193 11.67 7.67 4.79
CA VAL A 193 12.72 8.11 3.86
C VAL A 193 13.98 7.26 4.02
N GLN A 194 14.32 6.88 5.26
CA GLN A 194 15.43 5.98 5.53
C GLN A 194 15.17 4.59 4.92
N ALA A 195 13.99 4.03 5.10
CA ALA A 195 13.60 2.75 4.52
C ALA A 195 13.68 2.76 2.99
N ALA A 196 13.23 3.84 2.33
CA ALA A 196 13.35 4.00 0.88
C ALA A 196 14.80 4.00 0.40
N GLN A 197 15.72 4.64 1.14
CA GLN A 197 17.15 4.64 0.85
C GLN A 197 17.77 3.25 1.04
N GLU A 198 17.42 2.55 2.11
CA GLU A 198 17.91 1.18 2.39
C GLU A 198 17.43 0.17 1.35
N LEU A 199 16.20 0.33 0.85
CA LEU A 199 15.68 -0.41 -0.30
C LEU A 199 16.45 -0.08 -1.59
N GLY A 200 17.12 1.05 -1.68
CA GLY A 200 17.75 1.53 -2.91
C GLY A 200 16.72 1.96 -3.95
N ALA A 201 15.64 2.60 -3.51
CA ALA A 201 14.58 3.06 -4.38
C ALA A 201 14.93 4.39 -5.08
N LYS A 202 14.67 4.46 -6.39
CA LYS A 202 14.80 5.70 -7.17
C LYS A 202 13.74 6.72 -6.76
N ASN A 203 12.49 6.26 -6.61
CA ASN A 203 11.33 7.07 -6.26
C ASN A 203 10.63 6.54 -5.01
N LEU A 204 10.15 7.42 -4.16
CA LEU A 204 9.32 7.13 -2.99
C LEU A 204 7.92 7.70 -3.18
N LEU A 205 6.90 6.86 -3.09
CA LEU A 205 5.50 7.27 -2.96
C LEU A 205 5.05 6.99 -1.51
N ALA A 206 4.78 8.06 -0.76
CA ALA A 206 4.32 7.96 0.62
C ALA A 206 2.79 7.83 0.67
N VAL A 207 2.29 6.77 1.30
CA VAL A 207 0.86 6.41 1.40
C VAL A 207 0.42 6.26 2.86
N HIS A 208 -0.80 5.77 3.10
CA HIS A 208 -1.39 5.52 4.43
C HIS A 208 -1.75 6.81 5.21
N TRP A 209 -2.11 7.87 4.50
CA TRP A 209 -2.51 9.15 5.05
C TRP A 209 -3.60 9.84 4.22
N GLY A 210 -4.13 10.95 4.70
CA GLY A 210 -5.00 11.85 3.93
C GLY A 210 -6.43 11.35 3.67
N LYS A 211 -6.87 10.22 4.26
CA LYS A 211 -8.23 9.69 4.06
C LYS A 211 -8.95 9.32 5.35
N PHE A 212 -8.28 8.65 6.28
CA PHE A 212 -8.84 8.21 7.55
C PHE A 212 -8.02 8.73 8.73
N ALA A 213 -8.65 8.89 9.88
CA ALA A 213 -7.98 9.17 11.15
C ALA A 213 -7.96 7.89 12.00
N LEU A 214 -6.81 7.25 12.08
CA LEU A 214 -6.52 6.08 12.91
C LEU A 214 -5.47 6.43 13.97
N GLY A 215 -4.46 7.22 13.60
CA GLY A 215 -3.41 7.73 14.49
C GLY A 215 -3.78 9.05 15.18
N ASN A 216 -2.96 9.46 16.13
CA ASN A 216 -3.16 10.66 16.96
C ASN A 216 -2.36 11.89 16.46
N HIS A 217 -2.17 12.04 15.16
CA HIS A 217 -1.51 13.17 14.54
C HIS A 217 -2.46 13.97 13.66
N ALA A 218 -2.10 15.21 13.29
CA ALA A 218 -2.85 15.97 12.29
C ALA A 218 -2.81 15.26 10.94
N TRP A 219 -3.85 15.43 10.12
CA TRP A 219 -4.00 14.70 8.86
C TRP A 219 -2.88 14.96 7.84
N ASP A 220 -2.27 16.14 7.89
CA ASP A 220 -1.21 16.64 7.02
C ASP A 220 0.21 16.46 7.60
N ASP A 221 0.35 16.19 8.90
CA ASP A 221 1.63 16.02 9.57
C ASP A 221 2.52 14.93 8.93
N PRO A 222 2.00 13.74 8.53
CA PRO A 222 2.80 12.74 7.85
C PRO A 222 3.45 13.26 6.57
N ALA A 223 2.66 13.93 5.71
CA ALA A 223 3.14 14.45 4.44
C ALA A 223 4.19 15.54 4.62
N GLU A 224 3.96 16.48 5.55
CA GLU A 224 4.91 17.57 5.82
C GLU A 224 6.25 17.04 6.33
N ARG A 225 6.23 16.07 7.24
CA ARG A 225 7.45 15.50 7.82
C ARG A 225 8.22 14.64 6.81
N VAL A 226 7.52 13.79 6.03
CA VAL A 226 8.18 13.02 4.95
C VAL A 226 8.75 13.95 3.90
N TYR A 227 8.01 14.99 3.50
CA TYR A 227 8.48 15.97 2.52
C TYR A 227 9.78 16.65 2.98
N LYS A 228 9.83 17.13 4.22
CA LYS A 228 11.04 17.72 4.82
C LYS A 228 12.20 16.70 4.87
N ALA A 229 11.95 15.51 5.38
CA ALA A 229 12.97 14.47 5.48
C ALA A 229 13.53 14.05 4.11
N ALA A 230 12.68 14.00 3.07
CA ALA A 230 13.09 13.68 1.71
C ALA A 230 14.00 14.77 1.11
N GLN A 231 13.72 16.05 1.37
CA GLN A 231 14.58 17.15 0.97
C GLN A 231 15.95 17.06 1.66
N ASP A 232 15.98 16.86 2.97
CA ASP A 232 17.21 16.76 3.77
C ASP A 232 18.11 15.61 3.31
N LYS A 233 17.52 14.52 2.80
CA LYS A 233 18.22 13.30 2.36
C LYS A 233 18.34 13.15 0.83
N ASN A 234 17.92 14.17 0.07
CA ASN A 234 17.94 14.18 -1.40
C ASN A 234 17.25 12.92 -2.00
N THR A 235 16.08 12.54 -1.46
CA THR A 235 15.28 11.42 -1.91
C THR A 235 14.15 11.93 -2.81
N THR A 236 13.96 11.34 -3.99
CA THR A 236 12.87 11.72 -4.90
C THR A 236 11.54 11.26 -4.31
N LEU A 237 10.77 12.21 -3.79
CA LEU A 237 9.45 11.98 -3.21
C LEU A 237 8.36 12.38 -4.20
N LEU A 238 7.44 11.45 -4.46
CA LEU A 238 6.25 11.67 -5.28
C LEU A 238 5.07 12.02 -4.36
N THR A 239 4.46 13.18 -4.59
CA THR A 239 3.36 13.70 -3.74
C THR A 239 2.12 14.06 -4.55
N PRO A 240 1.56 13.13 -5.34
CA PRO A 240 0.37 13.42 -6.13
C PRO A 240 -0.83 13.71 -5.23
N MET A 241 -1.71 14.62 -5.67
CA MET A 241 -3.04 14.72 -5.08
C MET A 241 -3.83 13.43 -5.28
N ILE A 242 -4.86 13.22 -4.45
CA ILE A 242 -5.77 12.08 -4.66
C ILE A 242 -6.39 12.17 -6.05
N GLY A 243 -6.07 11.18 -6.90
CA GLY A 243 -6.50 11.11 -8.30
C GLY A 243 -5.51 11.67 -9.32
N GLU A 244 -4.48 12.34 -8.89
CA GLU A 244 -3.44 12.82 -9.80
C GLU A 244 -2.61 11.65 -10.34
N LYS A 245 -2.36 11.68 -11.66
CA LYS A 245 -1.58 10.64 -12.33
C LYS A 245 -0.08 10.84 -12.08
N VAL A 246 0.58 9.77 -11.68
CA VAL A 246 2.05 9.69 -11.61
C VAL A 246 2.58 8.96 -12.83
N ASN A 247 3.56 9.54 -13.51
CA ASN A 247 4.34 8.87 -14.55
C ASN A 247 5.79 8.72 -14.08
N ILE A 248 6.15 7.54 -13.59
CA ILE A 248 7.47 7.32 -12.98
C ILE A 248 8.64 7.38 -13.99
N ASN A 249 8.34 7.39 -15.30
CA ASN A 249 9.33 7.56 -16.36
C ASN A 249 9.51 9.02 -16.79
N ASP A 250 8.80 9.94 -16.17
CA ASP A 250 8.88 11.37 -16.46
C ASP A 250 9.55 12.10 -15.30
N ASP A 251 10.86 12.20 -15.34
CA ASP A 251 11.65 12.89 -14.32
C ASP A 251 11.38 14.41 -14.26
N SER A 252 10.61 14.95 -15.22
CA SER A 252 10.19 16.37 -15.23
C SER A 252 8.85 16.62 -14.53
N GLN A 253 8.12 15.57 -14.16
CA GLN A 253 6.85 15.70 -13.46
C GLN A 253 7.07 16.26 -12.04
N LEU A 254 6.45 17.39 -11.77
CA LEU A 254 6.51 18.05 -10.46
C LEU A 254 5.17 17.94 -9.76
N PHE A 255 5.21 17.72 -8.46
CA PHE A 255 4.03 17.69 -7.59
C PHE A 255 4.05 18.87 -6.62
N SER A 256 2.90 19.50 -6.45
CA SER A 256 2.75 20.56 -5.44
C SER A 256 2.53 19.95 -4.05
N PRO A 257 2.97 20.62 -2.98
CA PRO A 257 2.64 20.21 -1.61
C PRO A 257 1.18 20.60 -1.28
N TRP A 258 0.24 19.89 -1.89
CA TRP A 258 -1.21 20.18 -1.91
C TRP A 258 -1.89 20.12 -0.52
N TRP A 259 -1.24 19.51 0.46
CA TRP A 259 -1.68 19.49 1.86
C TRP A 259 -1.41 20.81 2.60
N LYS A 260 -0.58 21.71 2.04
CA LYS A 260 -0.33 23.01 2.61
C LYS A 260 -1.49 23.95 2.33
N PRO A 261 -1.81 24.89 3.25
CA PRO A 261 -2.82 25.90 2.99
C PRO A 261 -2.52 26.66 1.69
N VAL A 262 -3.55 26.82 0.87
CA VAL A 262 -3.48 27.73 -0.29
C VAL A 262 -3.61 29.14 0.28
N ASN A 263 -2.54 29.95 0.20
CA ASN A 263 -2.57 31.36 0.57
C ASN A 263 -3.31 32.18 -0.48
#